data_e583336003cba0942c42f6fb5da29d2b
#
_entry.id   e583336003cba0942c42f6fb5da29d2b
#
_cell.length_a   1.000
_cell.length_b   1.000
_cell.length_c   1.000
_cell.angle_alpha   90.00
_cell.angle_beta   90.00
_cell.angle_gamma   90.00
#
_symmetry.space_group_name_H-M   'P 1'
#
loop_
_entity.id
_entity.type
_entity.pdbx_description
1 polymer ?
#
loop_
_entity_poly.entity_id
_entity_poly.type
_entity_poly.pdbx_seq_one_letter_code
_entity_poly.pdbx_strand_id
1 'polypeptide(L)'
;TIDAIASAYLWLMLESGMSVWFCGETASGKTTLLRATCVFIRPEAKIISIEDTPEIIVPHDNWVREVTRQGEDTESSIELFDLLKASLRQRPNYIIVGEIRGKEAYVAFQAMQVGAPVITTFHAGSVQKLIQRLTGAPIDIPKSYIDILNCAVIQSAVRLPSTGTLERRVLSINEIVGYDSVEDRFDFIELFSWDPVSDTFIFRGEGSSHLLENKIAIMRGIPRRRVREIYKELENRAIFLEKLVEKGVLDYFDVWKAVKVAWKVGVEEALKMVLRGEEIWKY
;
A
#
# COMPACT_ATOMS: atom_id res chain seq x y z
N THR A 1 -2.68 15.19 -0.90
CA THR A 1 -1.79 14.21 -0.25
C THR A 1 -1.05 13.34 -1.27
N ILE A 2 -1.76 12.86 -2.29
CA ILE A 2 -1.29 11.99 -3.36
C ILE A 2 -2.10 12.30 -4.62
N ASP A 3 -1.53 12.14 -5.81
CA ASP A 3 -2.24 12.34 -7.08
C ASP A 3 -2.90 11.06 -7.62
N ALA A 4 -3.60 11.17 -8.74
CA ALA A 4 -4.35 10.07 -9.32
C ALA A 4 -3.46 8.95 -9.85
N ILE A 5 -2.31 9.27 -10.47
CA ILE A 5 -1.43 8.24 -11.04
C ILE A 5 -0.69 7.47 -9.96
N ALA A 6 -0.25 8.12 -8.89
CA ALA A 6 0.33 7.44 -7.74
C ALA A 6 -0.73 6.59 -6.99
N SER A 7 -1.98 7.09 -6.89
CA SER A 7 -3.10 6.31 -6.34
C SER A 7 -3.43 5.08 -7.19
N ALA A 8 -3.43 5.23 -8.51
CA ALA A 8 -3.63 4.13 -9.47
C ALA A 8 -2.50 3.08 -9.38
N TYR A 9 -1.26 3.53 -9.14
CA TYR A 9 -0.14 2.62 -8.88
C TYR A 9 -0.37 1.81 -7.61
N LEU A 10 -0.76 2.44 -6.50
CA LEU A 10 -1.09 1.74 -5.25
C LEU A 10 -2.26 0.76 -5.45
N TRP A 11 -3.24 1.12 -6.28
CA TRP A 11 -4.31 0.20 -6.66
C TRP A 11 -3.75 -1.06 -7.34
N LEU A 12 -2.88 -0.92 -8.35
CA LEU A 12 -2.24 -2.06 -9.01
C LEU A 12 -1.44 -2.92 -8.03
N MET A 13 -0.70 -2.29 -7.10
CA MET A 13 0.06 -2.99 -6.07
C MET A 13 -0.86 -3.82 -5.17
N LEU A 14 -1.87 -3.20 -4.57
CA LEU A 14 -2.75 -3.85 -3.61
C LEU A 14 -3.62 -4.93 -4.28
N GLU A 15 -4.18 -4.65 -5.44
CA GLU A 15 -4.95 -5.64 -6.20
C GLU A 15 -4.12 -6.87 -6.58
N SER A 16 -2.83 -6.68 -6.86
CA SER A 16 -1.91 -7.76 -7.24
C SER A 16 -1.28 -8.49 -6.06
N GLY A 17 -1.68 -8.17 -4.83
CA GLY A 17 -1.16 -8.85 -3.63
C GLY A 17 0.26 -8.45 -3.26
N MET A 18 0.67 -7.22 -3.56
CA MET A 18 1.96 -6.70 -3.12
C MET A 18 1.87 -6.16 -1.68
N SER A 19 2.94 -6.34 -0.92
CA SER A 19 3.08 -5.73 0.40
C SER A 19 3.45 -4.26 0.25
N VAL A 20 2.65 -3.38 0.87
CA VAL A 20 2.83 -1.93 0.82
C VAL A 20 2.91 -1.38 2.24
N TRP A 21 4.03 -0.75 2.58
CA TRP A 21 4.25 -0.16 3.89
C TRP A 21 4.22 1.36 3.81
N PHE A 22 3.37 1.98 4.62
CA PHE A 22 3.21 3.43 4.72
C PHE A 22 4.11 3.97 5.82
N CYS A 23 5.16 4.67 5.44
CA CYS A 23 6.23 5.12 6.31
C CYS A 23 6.18 6.65 6.51
N GLY A 24 6.59 7.11 7.68
CA GLY A 24 6.67 8.54 7.99
C GLY A 24 6.69 8.81 9.48
N GLU A 25 6.93 10.06 9.84
CA GLU A 25 6.93 10.50 11.23
C GLU A 25 5.50 10.52 11.84
N THR A 26 5.41 10.78 13.12
CA THR A 26 4.13 10.93 13.83
C THR A 26 3.28 12.02 13.18
N ALA A 27 1.96 11.80 13.10
CA ALA A 27 0.99 12.72 12.52
C ALA A 27 1.17 13.03 11.01
N SER A 28 2.01 12.28 10.28
CA SER A 28 2.16 12.42 8.82
C SER A 28 0.96 11.91 8.01
N GLY A 29 0.01 11.20 8.64
CA GLY A 29 -1.21 10.69 8.00
C GLY A 29 -1.09 9.26 7.43
N LYS A 30 -0.11 8.47 7.88
CA LYS A 30 0.12 7.08 7.43
C LYS A 30 -1.14 6.22 7.49
N THR A 31 -1.76 6.13 8.66
CA THR A 31 -2.97 5.32 8.87
C THR A 31 -4.14 5.81 8.01
N THR A 32 -4.27 7.13 7.82
CA THR A 32 -5.29 7.70 6.95
C THR A 32 -5.11 7.26 5.50
N LEU A 33 -3.87 7.32 4.98
CA LEU A 33 -3.58 6.88 3.61
C LEU A 33 -3.72 5.36 3.47
N LEU A 34 -3.24 4.58 4.42
CA LEU A 34 -3.43 3.13 4.46
C LEU A 34 -4.92 2.80 4.36
N ARG A 35 -5.77 3.40 5.21
CA ARG A 35 -7.23 3.21 5.17
C ARG A 35 -7.82 3.56 3.82
N ALA A 36 -7.46 4.72 3.27
CA ALA A 36 -7.97 5.17 1.97
C ALA A 36 -7.64 4.18 0.85
N THR A 37 -6.49 3.52 0.91
CA THR A 37 -6.06 2.55 -0.12
C THR A 37 -6.66 1.16 0.06
N CYS A 38 -7.27 0.83 1.21
CA CYS A 38 -7.93 -0.47 1.40
C CYS A 38 -9.06 -0.75 0.41
N VAL A 39 -9.67 0.28 -0.18
CA VAL A 39 -10.67 0.14 -1.27
C VAL A 39 -10.10 -0.52 -2.53
N PHE A 40 -8.80 -0.60 -2.67
CA PHE A 40 -8.12 -1.21 -3.83
C PHE A 40 -7.82 -2.71 -3.65
N ILE A 41 -8.04 -3.25 -2.47
CA ILE A 41 -7.92 -4.69 -2.22
C ILE A 41 -9.09 -5.41 -2.92
N ARG A 42 -8.82 -6.59 -3.45
CA ARG A 42 -9.83 -7.40 -4.17
C ARG A 42 -11.07 -7.65 -3.31
N PRO A 43 -12.29 -7.48 -3.86
CA PRO A 43 -13.54 -7.56 -3.09
C PRO A 43 -13.76 -8.87 -2.31
N GLU A 44 -13.31 -10.00 -2.87
CA GLU A 44 -13.49 -11.34 -2.28
C GLU A 44 -12.42 -11.68 -1.25
N ALA A 45 -11.43 -10.81 -1.07
CA ALA A 45 -10.29 -11.10 -0.21
C ALA A 45 -10.70 -11.29 1.25
N LYS A 46 -10.16 -12.33 1.88
CA LYS A 46 -10.17 -12.45 3.33
C LYS A 46 -9.09 -11.54 3.92
N ILE A 47 -9.51 -10.56 4.69
CA ILE A 47 -8.63 -9.58 5.32
C ILE A 47 -8.62 -9.81 6.83
N ILE A 48 -7.44 -9.81 7.44
CA ILE A 48 -7.28 -9.77 8.89
C ILE A 48 -6.60 -8.46 9.23
N SER A 49 -7.23 -7.62 10.04
CA SER A 49 -6.59 -6.42 10.59
C SER A 49 -6.24 -6.62 12.06
N ILE A 50 -5.03 -6.20 12.45
CA ILE A 50 -4.47 -6.36 13.79
C ILE A 50 -3.99 -4.99 14.28
N GLU A 51 -4.52 -4.51 15.39
CA GLU A 51 -4.28 -3.16 15.90
C GLU A 51 -4.18 -3.13 17.42
N ASP A 52 -3.40 -2.18 17.94
CA ASP A 52 -3.43 -1.82 19.36
C ASP A 52 -4.68 -1.01 19.69
N THR A 53 -4.95 0.01 18.88
CA THR A 53 -6.16 0.84 18.94
C THR A 53 -6.88 0.73 17.61
N PRO A 54 -8.18 0.41 17.61
CA PRO A 54 -8.93 0.20 16.37
C PRO A 54 -9.18 1.50 15.61
N GLU A 55 -8.42 1.72 14.53
CA GLU A 55 -8.56 2.86 13.63
C GLU A 55 -8.90 2.44 12.20
N ILE A 56 -8.50 1.23 11.80
CA ILE A 56 -8.68 0.73 10.43
C ILE A 56 -10.14 0.37 10.19
N ILE A 57 -10.64 0.77 9.04
CA ILE A 57 -11.94 0.38 8.50
C ILE A 57 -11.70 -0.18 7.11
N VAL A 58 -12.21 -1.39 6.86
CA VAL A 58 -12.11 -2.09 5.59
C VAL A 58 -13.51 -2.34 5.06
N PRO A 59 -13.84 -2.03 3.81
CA PRO A 59 -15.21 -2.12 3.29
C PRO A 59 -15.58 -3.52 2.80
N HIS A 60 -14.79 -4.54 3.13
CA HIS A 60 -14.93 -5.92 2.69
C HIS A 60 -15.82 -6.75 3.60
N ASP A 61 -16.62 -7.65 3.03
CA ASP A 61 -17.50 -8.54 3.78
C ASP A 61 -16.72 -9.59 4.58
N ASN A 62 -15.58 -10.05 4.06
CA ASN A 62 -14.75 -11.06 4.72
C ASN A 62 -13.58 -10.42 5.47
N TRP A 63 -13.91 -9.63 6.47
CA TRP A 63 -12.95 -8.94 7.33
C TRP A 63 -13.01 -9.42 8.77
N VAL A 64 -11.87 -9.87 9.29
CA VAL A 64 -11.67 -10.22 10.70
C VAL A 64 -10.84 -9.13 11.36
N ARG A 65 -11.37 -8.54 12.40
CA ARG A 65 -10.70 -7.49 13.17
C ARG A 65 -10.18 -8.05 14.48
N GLU A 66 -8.90 -7.94 14.72
CA GLU A 66 -8.23 -8.37 15.94
C GLU A 66 -7.59 -7.16 16.63
N VAL A 67 -7.72 -7.10 17.96
CA VAL A 67 -7.20 -5.99 18.77
C VAL A 67 -6.42 -6.59 19.93
N THR A 68 -5.26 -5.99 20.24
CA THR A 68 -4.44 -6.38 21.38
C THR A 68 -5.20 -6.18 22.69
N ARG A 69 -4.82 -6.92 23.69
CA ARG A 69 -5.39 -6.80 25.04
C ARG A 69 -4.28 -6.72 26.07
N GLN A 70 -4.28 -5.67 26.86
CA GLN A 70 -3.44 -5.58 28.05
C GLN A 70 -4.12 -6.33 29.19
N GLY A 71 -3.44 -7.32 29.75
CA GLY A 71 -3.85 -8.04 30.95
C GLY A 71 -3.17 -7.46 32.19
N GLU A 72 -3.55 -7.96 33.38
CA GLU A 72 -2.93 -7.57 34.65
C GLU A 72 -1.49 -8.13 34.78
N ASP A 73 -1.20 -9.21 34.05
CA ASP A 73 0.10 -9.85 33.95
C ASP A 73 0.45 -10.18 32.50
N THR A 74 1.70 -10.64 32.26
CA THR A 74 2.19 -11.00 30.93
C THR A 74 1.49 -12.21 30.32
N GLU A 75 0.94 -13.12 31.14
CA GLU A 75 0.26 -14.32 30.66
C GLU A 75 -1.17 -14.02 30.18
N SER A 76 -1.80 -12.99 30.71
CA SER A 76 -3.15 -12.55 30.31
C SER A 76 -3.13 -11.51 29.17
N SER A 77 -1.98 -10.97 28.84
CA SER A 77 -1.81 -10.01 27.74
C SER A 77 -1.75 -10.70 26.39
N ILE A 78 -2.35 -10.06 25.37
CA ILE A 78 -2.29 -10.52 23.97
C ILE A 78 -1.67 -9.39 23.16
N GLU A 79 -0.45 -9.64 22.65
CA GLU A 79 0.33 -8.67 21.88
C GLU A 79 0.09 -8.79 20.36
N LEU A 80 0.48 -7.77 19.60
CA LEU A 80 0.49 -7.78 18.13
C LEU A 80 1.21 -9.02 17.55
N PHE A 81 2.31 -9.42 18.18
CA PHE A 81 3.07 -10.61 17.79
C PHE A 81 2.22 -11.89 17.83
N ASP A 82 1.43 -12.07 18.89
CA ASP A 82 0.60 -13.26 19.09
C ASP A 82 -0.53 -13.33 18.09
N LEU A 83 -1.23 -12.20 17.88
CA LEU A 83 -2.30 -12.08 16.91
C LEU A 83 -1.80 -12.30 15.50
N LEU A 84 -0.67 -11.70 15.14
CA LEU A 84 -0.07 -11.86 13.82
C LEU A 84 0.34 -13.31 13.55
N LYS A 85 0.91 -13.99 14.55
CA LYS A 85 1.22 -15.42 14.46
C LYS A 85 -0.04 -16.29 14.33
N ALA A 86 -1.11 -15.96 15.04
CA ALA A 86 -2.39 -16.66 14.94
C ALA A 86 -3.07 -16.43 13.58
N SER A 87 -2.95 -15.23 13.02
CA SER A 87 -3.55 -14.88 11.72
C SER A 87 -3.04 -15.74 10.57
N LEU A 88 -1.79 -16.20 10.61
CA LEU A 88 -1.21 -17.08 9.58
C LEU A 88 -1.98 -18.41 9.44
N ARG A 89 -2.57 -18.90 10.54
CA ARG A 89 -3.38 -20.12 10.53
C ARG A 89 -4.78 -19.93 9.98
N GLN A 90 -5.21 -18.69 9.83
CA GLN A 90 -6.56 -18.35 9.34
C GLN A 90 -6.62 -18.25 7.81
N ARG A 91 -5.48 -18.44 7.11
CA ARG A 91 -5.33 -18.35 5.65
C ARG A 91 -5.85 -17.01 5.09
N PRO A 92 -5.35 -15.86 5.54
CA PRO A 92 -5.75 -14.57 5.01
C PRO A 92 -5.22 -14.37 3.58
N ASN A 93 -5.97 -13.58 2.79
CA ASN A 93 -5.43 -13.06 1.53
C ASN A 93 -4.61 -11.78 1.76
N TYR A 94 -4.92 -11.02 2.83
CA TYR A 94 -4.20 -9.83 3.26
C TYR A 94 -4.17 -9.76 4.79
N ILE A 95 -3.06 -9.31 5.32
CA ILE A 95 -2.92 -8.94 6.72
C ILE A 95 -2.66 -7.44 6.77
N ILE A 96 -3.44 -6.72 7.56
CA ILE A 96 -3.27 -5.29 7.80
C ILE A 96 -2.85 -5.12 9.25
N VAL A 97 -1.65 -4.59 9.49
CA VAL A 97 -1.18 -4.29 10.85
C VAL A 97 -1.20 -2.79 11.05
N GLY A 98 -1.80 -2.32 12.12
CA GLY A 98 -1.93 -0.89 12.40
C GLY A 98 -0.57 -0.19 12.39
N GLU A 99 0.40 -0.70 13.13
CA GLU A 99 1.78 -0.23 13.12
C GLU A 99 2.74 -1.36 13.53
N ILE A 100 3.85 -1.46 12.84
CA ILE A 100 4.97 -2.36 13.20
C ILE A 100 6.07 -1.53 13.85
N ARG A 101 6.54 -1.95 15.03
CA ARG A 101 7.56 -1.25 15.84
C ARG A 101 8.71 -2.13 16.30
N GLY A 102 8.51 -3.44 16.41
CA GLY A 102 9.45 -4.35 17.04
C GLY A 102 9.45 -5.76 16.45
N LYS A 103 9.49 -6.77 17.32
CA LYS A 103 9.63 -8.19 16.97
C LYS A 103 8.54 -8.75 16.07
N GLU A 104 7.35 -8.13 16.06
CA GLU A 104 6.23 -8.49 15.15
C GLU A 104 6.60 -8.33 13.67
N ALA A 105 7.57 -7.49 13.34
CA ALA A 105 8.12 -7.37 11.99
C ALA A 105 8.59 -8.72 11.43
N TYR A 106 9.24 -9.54 12.27
CA TYR A 106 9.72 -10.86 11.86
C TYR A 106 8.56 -11.77 11.41
N VAL A 107 7.45 -11.78 12.15
CA VAL A 107 6.26 -12.56 11.78
C VAL A 107 5.59 -11.98 10.54
N ALA A 108 5.59 -10.65 10.36
CA ALA A 108 5.11 -10.01 9.14
C ALA A 108 5.91 -10.45 7.91
N PHE A 109 7.24 -10.53 8.02
CA PHE A 109 8.08 -11.07 6.95
C PHE A 109 7.83 -12.54 6.68
N GLN A 110 7.61 -13.36 7.72
CA GLN A 110 7.18 -14.76 7.54
C GLN A 110 5.84 -14.87 6.80
N ALA A 111 4.87 -14.00 7.11
CA ALA A 111 3.59 -13.94 6.40
C ALA A 111 3.80 -13.63 4.90
N MET A 112 4.61 -12.64 4.59
CA MET A 112 4.94 -12.27 3.21
C MET A 112 5.65 -13.39 2.46
N GLN A 113 6.55 -14.14 3.12
CA GLN A 113 7.23 -15.31 2.53
C GLN A 113 6.28 -16.43 2.12
N VAL A 114 5.21 -16.64 2.88
CA VAL A 114 4.21 -17.68 2.55
C VAL A 114 3.08 -17.15 1.64
N GLY A 115 3.24 -15.94 1.09
CA GLY A 115 2.35 -15.36 0.10
C GLY A 115 1.16 -14.59 0.67
N ALA A 116 1.16 -14.24 1.95
CA ALA A 116 0.19 -13.34 2.54
C ALA A 116 0.77 -11.92 2.61
N PRO A 117 0.38 -11.00 1.71
CA PRO A 117 0.88 -9.63 1.73
C PRO A 117 0.50 -8.92 3.03
N VAL A 118 1.46 -8.15 3.54
CA VAL A 118 1.28 -7.34 4.75
C VAL A 118 1.25 -5.87 4.39
N ILE A 119 0.17 -5.21 4.78
CA ILE A 119 -0.03 -3.77 4.66
C ILE A 119 0.07 -3.18 6.05
N THR A 120 0.93 -2.20 6.26
CA THR A 120 1.13 -1.64 7.60
C THR A 120 1.64 -0.21 7.55
N THR A 121 1.64 0.44 8.71
CA THR A 121 2.40 1.68 8.92
C THR A 121 3.72 1.38 9.64
N PHE A 122 4.73 2.21 9.35
CA PHE A 122 6.04 2.12 9.97
C PHE A 122 6.64 3.50 10.21
N HIS A 123 7.42 3.64 11.29
CA HIS A 123 8.04 4.91 11.65
C HIS A 123 9.41 5.05 10.99
N ALA A 124 9.46 5.58 9.77
CA ALA A 124 10.69 5.88 9.04
C ALA A 124 10.47 7.05 8.08
N GLY A 125 11.35 8.04 8.08
CA GLY A 125 11.27 9.21 7.21
C GLY A 125 11.91 9.05 5.83
N SER A 126 12.51 7.88 5.53
CA SER A 126 13.04 7.53 4.21
C SER A 126 13.12 6.00 4.05
N VAL A 127 13.27 5.55 2.80
CA VAL A 127 13.45 4.10 2.52
C VAL A 127 14.74 3.55 3.12
N GLN A 128 15.80 4.34 3.14
CA GLN A 128 17.07 3.96 3.75
C GLN A 128 16.91 3.73 5.27
N LYS A 129 16.22 4.66 5.96
CA LYS A 129 15.92 4.52 7.40
C LYS A 129 15.00 3.34 7.67
N LEU A 130 14.02 3.06 6.79
CA LEU A 130 13.18 1.88 6.89
C LEU A 130 14.02 0.60 6.87
N ILE A 131 14.87 0.44 5.84
CA ILE A 131 15.73 -0.73 5.68
C ILE A 131 16.71 -0.86 6.85
N GLN A 132 17.35 0.23 7.25
CA GLN A 132 18.27 0.24 8.39
C GLN A 132 17.60 -0.23 9.69
N ARG A 133 16.37 0.23 9.96
CA ARG A 133 15.64 -0.20 11.16
C ARG A 133 15.17 -1.64 11.09
N LEU A 134 14.77 -2.11 9.92
CA LEU A 134 14.34 -3.50 9.72
C LEU A 134 15.51 -4.48 9.88
N THR A 135 16.69 -4.14 9.35
CA THR A 135 17.87 -5.03 9.36
C THR A 135 18.75 -4.85 10.59
N GLY A 136 18.50 -3.82 11.39
CA GLY A 136 19.20 -3.55 12.65
C GLY A 136 18.45 -4.06 13.87
N ALA A 137 19.19 -4.20 14.99
CA ALA A 137 18.59 -4.54 16.28
C ALA A 137 17.58 -3.48 16.74
N PRO A 138 16.46 -3.85 17.38
CA PRO A 138 16.07 -5.19 17.85
C PRO A 138 15.25 -6.02 16.86
N ILE A 139 14.95 -5.51 15.64
CA ILE A 139 14.09 -6.19 14.64
C ILE A 139 14.84 -7.31 13.94
N ASP A 140 16.02 -7.00 13.40
CA ASP A 140 17.02 -7.94 12.91
C ASP A 140 16.55 -8.86 11.75
N ILE A 141 15.79 -8.30 10.80
CA ILE A 141 15.38 -9.03 9.60
C ILE A 141 16.61 -9.34 8.73
N PRO A 142 16.79 -10.60 8.28
CA PRO A 142 17.86 -10.93 7.36
C PRO A 142 17.83 -10.06 6.11
N LYS A 143 18.98 -9.49 5.72
CA LYS A 143 19.10 -8.59 4.56
C LYS A 143 18.51 -9.19 3.27
N SER A 144 18.69 -10.50 3.08
CA SER A 144 18.17 -11.25 1.93
C SER A 144 16.64 -11.34 1.84
N TYR A 145 15.92 -10.91 2.88
CA TYR A 145 14.45 -10.97 2.89
C TYR A 145 13.79 -9.61 2.59
N ILE A 146 14.57 -8.56 2.48
CA ILE A 146 14.06 -7.19 2.33
C ILE A 146 13.28 -7.00 1.02
N ASP A 147 13.60 -7.71 -0.06
CA ASP A 147 12.90 -7.67 -1.35
C ASP A 147 11.46 -8.22 -1.30
N ILE A 148 11.11 -8.95 -0.23
CA ILE A 148 9.74 -9.42 0.00
C ILE A 148 8.82 -8.25 0.37
N LEU A 149 9.35 -7.19 0.97
CA LEU A 149 8.69 -5.90 1.10
C LEU A 149 8.71 -5.19 -0.25
N ASN A 150 7.61 -5.28 -0.98
CA ASN A 150 7.58 -4.83 -2.37
C ASN A 150 7.64 -3.31 -2.51
N CYS A 151 6.86 -2.57 -1.70
CA CYS A 151 6.68 -1.13 -1.87
C CYS A 151 6.70 -0.38 -0.54
N ALA A 152 7.44 0.73 -0.49
CA ALA A 152 7.48 1.66 0.62
C ALA A 152 7.01 3.06 0.18
N VAL A 153 5.96 3.56 0.85
CA VAL A 153 5.39 4.89 0.64
C VAL A 153 5.88 5.80 1.75
N ILE A 154 6.65 6.81 1.42
CA ILE A 154 7.19 7.77 2.38
C ILE A 154 6.29 9.00 2.44
N GLN A 155 5.77 9.30 3.62
CA GLN A 155 4.80 10.38 3.84
C GLN A 155 5.24 11.32 4.95
N SER A 156 5.00 12.62 4.76
CA SER A 156 5.35 13.63 5.76
C SER A 156 4.30 14.73 5.85
N ALA A 157 4.29 15.41 7.00
CA ALA A 157 3.70 16.71 7.12
C ALA A 157 4.71 17.73 6.59
N VAL A 158 4.32 18.55 5.64
CA VAL A 158 5.16 19.54 4.96
C VAL A 158 4.51 20.90 5.01
N ARG A 159 5.33 21.95 5.10
CA ARG A 159 4.84 23.31 4.96
C ARG A 159 4.96 23.74 3.50
N LEU A 160 3.82 24.01 2.87
CA LEU A 160 3.79 24.40 1.46
C LEU A 160 4.41 25.80 1.29
N PRO A 161 5.40 25.97 0.38
CA PRO A 161 5.99 27.28 0.13
C PRO A 161 4.99 28.33 -0.38
N SER A 162 3.98 27.90 -1.16
CA SER A 162 2.98 28.77 -1.79
C SER A 162 1.97 29.37 -0.82
N THR A 163 1.58 28.62 0.23
CA THR A 163 0.51 29.03 1.16
C THR A 163 0.98 29.17 2.60
N GLY A 164 2.15 28.61 2.95
CA GLY A 164 2.65 28.53 4.32
C GLY A 164 1.86 27.55 5.21
N THR A 165 0.84 26.86 4.68
CA THR A 165 0.03 25.89 5.43
C THR A 165 0.76 24.58 5.65
N LEU A 166 0.44 23.90 6.76
CA LEU A 166 0.94 22.56 7.04
C LEU A 166 0.03 21.54 6.40
N GLU A 167 0.57 20.84 5.42
CA GLU A 167 -0.15 19.84 4.63
C GLU A 167 0.53 18.46 4.72
N ARG A 168 -0.18 17.40 4.37
CA ARG A 168 0.37 16.06 4.29
C ARG A 168 0.61 15.69 2.84
N ARG A 169 1.84 15.19 2.53
CA ARG A 169 2.21 14.74 1.19
C ARG A 169 2.94 13.41 1.26
N VAL A 170 2.67 12.57 0.26
CA VAL A 170 3.55 11.46 -0.06
C VAL A 170 4.81 12.06 -0.69
N LEU A 171 5.95 11.90 -0.04
CA LEU A 171 7.22 12.43 -0.54
C LEU A 171 7.79 11.58 -1.65
N SER A 172 7.67 10.25 -1.50
CA SER A 172 8.11 9.29 -2.52
C SER A 172 7.38 7.96 -2.38
N ILE A 173 7.32 7.21 -3.50
CA ILE A 173 6.93 5.81 -3.53
C ILE A 173 8.12 5.04 -4.11
N ASN A 174 8.59 4.04 -3.35
CA ASN A 174 9.81 3.31 -3.64
C ASN A 174 9.51 1.82 -3.80
N GLU A 175 9.97 1.21 -4.88
CA GLU A 175 9.98 -0.23 -5.08
C GLU A 175 11.25 -0.82 -4.48
N ILE A 176 11.12 -1.85 -3.67
CA ILE A 176 12.25 -2.58 -3.12
C ILE A 176 12.62 -3.68 -4.09
N VAL A 177 13.82 -3.61 -4.65
CA VAL A 177 14.29 -4.54 -5.69
C VAL A 177 15.00 -5.75 -5.08
N GLY A 178 15.90 -5.50 -4.10
CA GLY A 178 16.61 -6.57 -3.44
C GLY A 178 17.84 -6.12 -2.66
N TYR A 179 18.61 -7.11 -2.26
CA TYR A 179 19.88 -6.93 -1.58
C TYR A 179 21.01 -7.57 -2.39
N ASP A 180 22.01 -6.77 -2.75
CA ASP A 180 23.23 -7.22 -3.38
C ASP A 180 24.23 -7.63 -2.28
N SER A 181 24.45 -8.94 -2.13
CA SER A 181 25.37 -9.49 -1.12
C SER A 181 26.86 -9.28 -1.46
N VAL A 182 27.18 -8.96 -2.71
CA VAL A 182 28.58 -8.73 -3.14
C VAL A 182 28.99 -7.29 -2.78
N GLU A 183 28.11 -6.34 -3.05
CA GLU A 183 28.36 -4.93 -2.77
C GLU A 183 27.82 -4.47 -1.40
N ASP A 184 27.17 -5.36 -0.66
CA ASP A 184 26.50 -5.09 0.64
C ASP A 184 25.56 -3.87 0.56
N ARG A 185 24.76 -3.79 -0.50
CA ARG A 185 23.83 -2.69 -0.70
C ARG A 185 22.41 -3.16 -0.96
N PHE A 186 21.46 -2.28 -0.66
CA PHE A 186 20.05 -2.47 -0.99
C PHE A 186 19.70 -1.66 -2.24
N ASP A 187 19.08 -2.33 -3.21
CA ASP A 187 18.58 -1.70 -4.42
C ASP A 187 17.09 -1.40 -4.28
N PHE A 188 16.72 -0.16 -4.56
CA PHE A 188 15.36 0.32 -4.62
C PHE A 188 15.20 1.37 -5.70
N ILE A 189 13.98 1.50 -6.24
CA ILE A 189 13.66 2.46 -7.30
C ILE A 189 12.66 3.47 -6.75
N GLU A 190 13.01 4.75 -6.72
CA GLU A 190 12.07 5.84 -6.45
C GLU A 190 11.22 6.09 -7.69
N LEU A 191 10.01 5.57 -7.67
CA LEU A 191 9.09 5.62 -8.81
C LEU A 191 8.32 6.92 -8.88
N PHE A 192 7.93 7.45 -7.73
CA PHE A 192 7.27 8.73 -7.58
C PHE A 192 8.03 9.60 -6.59
N SER A 193 8.14 10.87 -6.92
CA SER A 193 8.66 11.90 -6.01
C SER A 193 7.76 13.12 -6.04
N TRP A 194 7.61 13.76 -4.87
CA TRP A 194 6.90 15.03 -4.75
C TRP A 194 7.85 16.21 -4.98
N ASP A 195 7.44 17.16 -5.84
CA ASP A 195 8.16 18.42 -6.00
C ASP A 195 7.57 19.50 -5.08
N PRO A 196 8.33 19.99 -4.08
CA PRO A 196 7.85 20.99 -3.14
C PRO A 196 7.61 22.37 -3.75
N VAL A 197 8.21 22.68 -4.90
CA VAL A 197 8.09 24.00 -5.54
C VAL A 197 6.76 24.12 -6.27
N SER A 198 6.44 23.12 -7.09
CA SER A 198 5.21 23.09 -7.89
C SER A 198 4.03 22.42 -7.18
N ASP A 199 4.25 21.78 -6.02
CA ASP A 199 3.30 20.91 -5.32
C ASP A 199 2.70 19.81 -6.23
N THR A 200 3.53 19.22 -7.07
CA THR A 200 3.16 18.17 -8.02
C THR A 200 3.92 16.88 -7.78
N PHE A 201 3.39 15.76 -8.33
CA PHE A 201 4.07 14.47 -8.27
C PHE A 201 4.73 14.19 -9.62
N ILE A 202 5.94 13.65 -9.56
CA ILE A 202 6.73 13.26 -10.73
C ILE A 202 6.75 11.73 -10.78
N PHE A 203 6.17 11.16 -11.84
CA PHE A 203 6.26 9.73 -12.13
C PHE A 203 7.47 9.44 -13.01
N ARG A 204 8.36 8.57 -12.54
CA ARG A 204 9.60 8.18 -13.24
C ARG A 204 9.63 6.70 -13.64
N GLY A 205 8.49 6.03 -13.50
CA GLY A 205 8.44 4.58 -13.60
C GLY A 205 8.21 4.03 -14.99
N GLU A 206 7.88 4.85 -15.98
CA GLU A 206 7.62 4.35 -17.33
C GLU A 206 8.91 3.74 -17.94
N GLY A 207 8.86 2.44 -18.22
CA GLY A 207 10.01 1.68 -18.72
C GLY A 207 11.07 1.35 -17.67
N SER A 208 10.80 1.58 -16.36
CA SER A 208 11.77 1.33 -15.28
C SER A 208 11.17 0.71 -14.01
N SER A 209 9.87 0.53 -13.94
CA SER A 209 9.24 -0.09 -12.77
C SER A 209 9.53 -1.58 -12.70
N HIS A 210 10.23 -1.99 -11.63
CA HIS A 210 10.51 -3.40 -11.38
C HIS A 210 9.23 -4.19 -11.07
N LEU A 211 8.34 -3.65 -10.24
CA LEU A 211 7.13 -4.36 -9.84
C LEU A 211 6.11 -4.44 -10.98
N LEU A 212 5.86 -3.34 -11.70
CA LEU A 212 4.92 -3.35 -12.82
C LEU A 212 5.38 -4.29 -13.93
N GLU A 213 6.65 -4.22 -14.33
CA GLU A 213 7.15 -4.93 -15.51
C GLU A 213 7.54 -6.38 -15.21
N ASN A 214 8.21 -6.63 -14.08
CA ASN A 214 8.79 -7.94 -13.78
C ASN A 214 7.95 -8.81 -12.83
N LYS A 215 6.91 -8.23 -12.19
CA LYS A 215 6.00 -9.00 -11.33
C LYS A 215 4.56 -8.92 -11.86
N ILE A 216 3.95 -7.75 -11.89
CA ILE A 216 2.53 -7.61 -12.18
C ILE A 216 2.19 -7.93 -13.64
N ALA A 217 2.98 -7.43 -14.61
CA ALA A 217 2.76 -7.76 -16.01
C ALA A 217 2.84 -9.28 -16.26
N ILE A 218 3.80 -9.96 -15.62
CA ILE A 218 3.93 -11.42 -15.71
C ILE A 218 2.71 -12.13 -15.10
N MET A 219 2.29 -11.71 -13.91
CA MET A 219 1.11 -12.29 -13.23
C MET A 219 -0.18 -12.13 -14.06
N ARG A 220 -0.25 -11.09 -14.89
CA ARG A 220 -1.36 -10.81 -15.80
C ARG A 220 -1.22 -11.45 -17.18
N GLY A 221 -0.16 -12.22 -17.40
CA GLY A 221 0.10 -12.88 -18.67
C GLY A 221 0.50 -11.92 -19.81
N ILE A 222 0.96 -10.71 -19.47
CA ILE A 222 1.45 -9.74 -20.44
C ILE A 222 2.86 -10.16 -20.87
N PRO A 223 3.08 -10.50 -22.17
CA PRO A 223 4.41 -10.91 -22.63
C PRO A 223 5.38 -9.72 -22.63
N ARG A 224 6.68 -9.97 -22.44
CA ARG A 224 7.71 -8.92 -22.36
C ARG A 224 7.67 -7.90 -23.51
N ARG A 225 7.37 -8.36 -24.75
CA ARG A 225 7.25 -7.46 -25.92
C ARG A 225 6.10 -6.46 -25.83
N ARG A 226 5.12 -6.72 -24.95
CA ARG A 226 3.93 -5.90 -24.73
C ARG A 226 3.89 -5.30 -23.33
N VAL A 227 4.98 -5.34 -22.59
CA VAL A 227 5.04 -4.90 -21.18
C VAL A 227 4.53 -3.46 -20.98
N ARG A 228 4.64 -2.60 -21.98
CA ARG A 228 4.10 -1.23 -21.94
C ARG A 228 2.59 -1.15 -21.77
N GLU A 229 1.87 -2.23 -22.01
CA GLU A 229 0.41 -2.27 -21.78
C GLU A 229 0.04 -2.09 -20.30
N ILE A 230 0.94 -2.44 -19.38
CA ILE A 230 0.72 -2.24 -17.95
C ILE A 230 0.64 -0.74 -17.60
N TYR A 231 1.37 0.12 -18.33
CA TYR A 231 1.31 1.56 -18.11
C TYR A 231 0.01 2.17 -18.66
N LYS A 232 -0.52 1.63 -19.76
CA LYS A 232 -1.85 2.01 -20.24
C LYS A 232 -2.94 1.65 -19.23
N GLU A 233 -2.80 0.51 -18.57
CA GLU A 233 -3.73 0.12 -17.50
C GLU A 233 -3.59 1.05 -16.28
N LEU A 234 -2.37 1.45 -15.93
CA LEU A 234 -2.10 2.45 -14.90
C LEU A 234 -2.79 3.78 -15.22
N GLU A 235 -2.65 4.28 -16.44
CA GLU A 235 -3.29 5.51 -16.91
C GLU A 235 -4.82 5.43 -16.85
N ASN A 236 -5.42 4.34 -17.32
CA ASN A 236 -6.87 4.15 -17.26
C ASN A 236 -7.40 4.20 -15.82
N ARG A 237 -6.67 3.63 -14.86
CA ARG A 237 -7.01 3.71 -13.44
C ARG A 237 -6.88 5.13 -12.90
N ALA A 238 -5.84 5.85 -13.30
CA ALA A 238 -5.65 7.24 -12.91
C ALA A 238 -6.81 8.11 -13.41
N ILE A 239 -7.14 8.01 -14.70
CA ILE A 239 -8.28 8.73 -15.30
C ILE A 239 -9.60 8.34 -14.61
N PHE A 240 -9.80 7.05 -14.29
CA PHE A 240 -11.00 6.61 -13.58
C PHE A 240 -11.13 7.29 -12.22
N LEU A 241 -10.05 7.34 -11.42
CA LEU A 241 -10.04 8.01 -10.13
C LEU A 241 -10.25 9.52 -10.26
N GLU A 242 -9.62 10.18 -11.23
CA GLU A 242 -9.85 11.60 -11.53
C GLU A 242 -11.32 11.88 -11.84
N LYS A 243 -11.97 11.03 -12.67
CA LYS A 243 -13.37 11.20 -13.01
C LYS A 243 -14.30 10.99 -11.81
N LEU A 244 -13.98 10.13 -10.87
CA LEU A 244 -14.72 10.03 -9.61
C LEU A 244 -14.62 11.33 -8.80
N VAL A 245 -13.41 11.89 -8.68
CA VAL A 245 -13.20 13.17 -7.99
C VAL A 245 -13.93 14.31 -8.67
N GLU A 246 -13.85 14.45 -10.01
CA GLU A 246 -14.58 15.45 -10.79
C GLU A 246 -16.10 15.37 -10.59
N LYS A 247 -16.64 14.18 -10.37
CA LYS A 247 -18.07 13.93 -10.11
C LYS A 247 -18.44 14.10 -8.63
N GLY A 248 -17.48 14.45 -7.76
CA GLY A 248 -17.70 14.62 -6.32
C GLY A 248 -17.87 13.32 -5.55
N VAL A 249 -17.46 12.17 -6.10
CA VAL A 249 -17.50 10.87 -5.43
C VAL A 249 -16.28 10.76 -4.50
N LEU A 250 -16.46 11.24 -3.26
CA LEU A 250 -15.40 11.34 -2.25
C LEU A 250 -15.67 10.47 -1.02
N ASP A 251 -16.89 9.97 -0.86
CA ASP A 251 -17.23 9.07 0.24
C ASP A 251 -16.50 7.73 0.07
N TYR A 252 -15.97 7.21 1.17
CA TYR A 252 -15.16 5.99 1.20
C TYR A 252 -15.89 4.76 0.63
N PHE A 253 -17.14 4.58 1.02
CA PHE A 253 -17.95 3.43 0.58
C PHE A 253 -18.43 3.59 -0.86
N ASP A 254 -18.71 4.81 -1.31
CA ASP A 254 -19.07 5.06 -2.70
C ASP A 254 -17.88 4.85 -3.64
N VAL A 255 -16.68 5.30 -3.26
CA VAL A 255 -15.45 4.96 -4.00
C VAL A 255 -15.25 3.44 -4.05
N TRP A 256 -15.46 2.74 -2.91
CA TRP A 256 -15.40 1.27 -2.87
C TRP A 256 -16.36 0.61 -3.85
N LYS A 257 -17.62 1.06 -3.89
CA LYS A 257 -18.61 0.52 -4.86
C LYS A 257 -18.15 0.72 -6.29
N ALA A 258 -17.65 1.91 -6.62
CA ALA A 258 -17.12 2.20 -7.96
C ALA A 258 -15.93 1.29 -8.33
N VAL A 259 -14.98 1.12 -7.40
CA VAL A 259 -13.83 0.20 -7.57
C VAL A 259 -14.30 -1.25 -7.71
N LYS A 260 -15.32 -1.67 -6.95
CA LYS A 260 -15.91 -3.02 -7.05
C LYS A 260 -16.56 -3.28 -8.41
N VAL A 261 -17.20 -2.27 -9.02
CA VAL A 261 -17.68 -2.35 -10.40
C VAL A 261 -16.51 -2.49 -11.36
N ALA A 262 -15.47 -1.65 -11.21
CA ALA A 262 -14.27 -1.71 -12.05
C ALA A 262 -13.57 -3.07 -11.95
N TRP A 263 -13.56 -3.68 -10.78
CA TRP A 263 -13.07 -5.05 -10.58
C TRP A 263 -13.89 -6.08 -11.37
N LYS A 264 -15.22 -5.93 -11.36
CA LYS A 264 -16.15 -6.89 -11.99
C LYS A 264 -16.17 -6.82 -13.51
N VAL A 265 -16.16 -5.62 -14.09
CA VAL A 265 -16.31 -5.41 -15.55
C VAL A 265 -15.01 -5.03 -16.25
N GLY A 266 -13.93 -4.79 -15.48
CA GLY A 266 -12.67 -4.23 -15.96
C GLY A 266 -12.64 -2.71 -15.90
N VAL A 267 -11.45 -2.15 -15.62
CA VAL A 267 -11.27 -0.71 -15.41
C VAL A 267 -11.65 0.12 -16.65
N GLU A 268 -11.30 -0.37 -17.85
CA GLU A 268 -11.62 0.34 -19.10
C GLU A 268 -13.12 0.45 -19.33
N GLU A 269 -13.90 -0.61 -19.06
CA GLU A 269 -15.36 -0.55 -19.21
C GLU A 269 -15.99 0.30 -18.12
N ALA A 270 -15.55 0.17 -16.86
CA ALA A 270 -16.01 1.02 -15.77
C ALA A 270 -15.74 2.51 -16.05
N LEU A 271 -14.58 2.85 -16.63
CA LEU A 271 -14.29 4.21 -17.07
C LEU A 271 -15.28 4.69 -18.14
N LYS A 272 -15.58 3.86 -19.14
CA LYS A 272 -16.59 4.19 -20.16
C LYS A 272 -17.96 4.44 -19.55
N MET A 273 -18.38 3.62 -18.57
CA MET A 273 -19.64 3.83 -17.83
C MET A 273 -19.66 5.19 -17.14
N VAL A 274 -18.61 5.54 -16.40
CA VAL A 274 -18.48 6.85 -15.72
C VAL A 274 -18.51 8.01 -16.72
N LEU A 275 -17.85 7.88 -17.88
CA LEU A 275 -17.83 8.89 -18.93
C LEU A 275 -19.20 9.07 -19.60
N ARG A 276 -20.02 8.01 -19.69
CA ARG A 276 -21.42 8.08 -20.15
C ARG A 276 -22.37 8.69 -19.12
N GLY A 277 -21.88 8.98 -17.91
CA GLY A 277 -22.70 9.55 -16.84
C GLY A 277 -23.39 8.52 -15.93
N GLU A 278 -23.02 7.25 -16.03
CA GLU A 278 -23.55 6.20 -15.15
C GLU A 278 -22.99 6.38 -13.74
N GLU A 279 -23.86 6.35 -12.73
CA GLU A 279 -23.50 6.55 -11.33
C GLU A 279 -23.20 5.19 -10.67
N ILE A 280 -22.12 4.53 -11.11
CA ILE A 280 -21.74 3.16 -10.70
C ILE A 280 -21.46 3.01 -9.19
N TRP A 281 -21.31 4.11 -8.47
CA TRP A 281 -21.14 4.14 -7.01
C TRP A 281 -22.45 4.09 -6.22
N LYS A 282 -23.59 4.09 -6.89
CA LYS A 282 -24.90 3.97 -6.25
C LYS A 282 -25.43 2.54 -6.18
N TYR A 283 -24.75 1.59 -6.81
CA TYR A 283 -25.16 0.18 -6.89
C TYR A 283 -24.64 -0.66 -5.74
#